data_177935283958e6fc9d740eb9bcaf0d1f
#
_entry.id   177935283958e6fc9d740eb9bcaf0d1f
#
_cell.length_a   1.000
_cell.length_b   1.000
_cell.length_c   1.000
_cell.angle_alpha   90.00
_cell.angle_beta   90.00
_cell.angle_gamma   90.00
#
_symmetry.space_group_name_H-M   'P 1'
#
loop_
_entity.id
_entity.type
_entity.pdbx_description
1 polymer ?
#
loop_
_entity_poly.entity_id
_entity_poly.type
_entity_poly.pdbx_seq_one_letter_code
_entity_poly.pdbx_strand_id
1 'polypeptide(L)'
;RAYCAEHALPFAVNSAFTDGGDGAVDFARTAVELIDKRPSSPLVYAYHDTDSVKTKIEKICTRVYGAKSVTYHTDAEKMLKRISAWGIDSYPVCIAKTQYSFSDDPKKLGVPERFEMIVREIIVNNGAEMIVAVMGDMMRMPGLPKEPQALRIDLVNGYIDGLA
;
A
#
# COMPACT_ATOMS: atom_id res chain seq x y z
N ARG A 1 15.18 15.37 7.04
CA ARG A 1 15.10 16.83 7.30
C ARG A 1 15.71 17.64 6.16
N ALA A 2 17.00 17.46 5.85
CA ALA A 2 17.68 18.24 4.80
C ALA A 2 16.95 18.18 3.46
N TYR A 3 16.63 16.99 2.95
CA TYR A 3 15.87 16.81 1.72
C TYR A 3 14.51 17.52 1.74
N CYS A 4 13.74 17.40 2.82
CA CYS A 4 12.45 18.08 2.92
C CYS A 4 12.59 19.61 2.91
N ALA A 5 13.62 20.14 3.59
CA ALA A 5 13.90 21.57 3.59
C ALA A 5 14.31 22.07 2.20
N GLU A 6 15.18 21.35 1.49
CA GLU A 6 15.61 21.65 0.13
C GLU A 6 14.43 21.71 -0.86
N HIS A 7 13.45 20.82 -0.70
CA HIS A 7 12.28 20.71 -1.58
C HIS A 7 11.04 21.44 -1.05
N ALA A 8 11.16 22.26 0.00
CA ALA A 8 10.05 22.96 0.65
C ALA A 8 8.89 22.03 1.04
N LEU A 9 9.22 20.79 1.45
CA LEU A 9 8.25 19.81 1.91
C LEU A 9 8.05 19.94 3.43
N PRO A 10 6.81 19.92 3.92
CA PRO A 10 6.52 19.89 5.35
C PRO A 10 7.12 18.63 5.97
N PHE A 11 7.67 18.77 7.18
CA PHE A 11 8.32 17.68 7.88
C PHE A 11 8.02 17.76 9.39
N ALA A 12 7.60 16.65 9.96
CA ALA A 12 7.48 16.47 11.40
C ALA A 12 7.99 15.09 11.81
N VAL A 13 8.55 14.99 13.02
CA VAL A 13 8.95 13.72 13.62
C VAL A 13 7.75 13.13 14.35
N ASN A 14 7.59 11.83 14.24
CA ASN A 14 6.62 11.06 15.01
C ASN A 14 7.36 10.00 15.81
N SER A 15 7.35 10.12 17.12
CA SER A 15 7.94 9.15 18.05
C SER A 15 6.86 8.42 18.88
N ALA A 16 5.64 8.32 18.36
CA ALA A 16 4.53 7.67 19.07
C ALA A 16 4.82 6.21 19.46
N PHE A 17 5.73 5.55 18.77
CA PHE A 17 6.14 4.17 19.09
C PHE A 17 6.82 4.09 20.48
N THR A 18 7.65 5.08 20.83
CA THR A 18 8.39 5.12 22.10
C THR A 18 7.70 6.00 23.15
N ASP A 19 7.10 7.09 22.74
CA ASP A 19 6.64 8.16 23.62
C ASP A 19 5.09 8.25 23.68
N GLY A 20 4.40 7.27 23.07
CA GLY A 20 2.94 7.24 23.05
C GLY A 20 2.32 8.46 22.34
N GLY A 21 1.19 8.95 22.84
CA GLY A 21 0.46 10.08 22.26
C GLY A 21 1.27 11.37 22.22
N ASP A 22 2.09 11.62 23.22
CA ASP A 22 2.93 12.83 23.30
C ASP A 22 3.95 12.90 22.15
N GLY A 23 4.47 11.75 21.72
CA GLY A 23 5.36 11.64 20.58
C GLY A 23 4.73 11.95 19.22
N ALA A 24 3.41 12.01 19.14
CA ALA A 24 2.66 12.33 17.92
C ALA A 24 2.15 13.78 17.85
N VAL A 25 2.26 14.57 18.93
CA VAL A 25 1.65 15.90 19.01
C VAL A 25 2.14 16.85 17.93
N ASP A 26 3.45 16.94 17.71
CA ASP A 26 4.03 17.85 16.72
C ASP A 26 3.64 17.41 15.28
N PHE A 27 3.60 16.10 15.04
CA PHE A 27 3.10 15.56 13.77
C PHE A 27 1.64 15.94 13.53
N ALA A 28 0.77 15.79 14.54
CA ALA A 28 -0.65 16.15 14.45
C ALA A 28 -0.83 17.64 14.19
N ARG A 29 -0.13 18.52 14.92
CA ARG A 29 -0.17 19.98 14.69
C ARG A 29 0.25 20.34 13.28
N THR A 30 1.36 19.79 12.80
CA THR A 30 1.83 20.02 11.43
C THR A 30 0.80 19.59 10.38
N ALA A 31 0.14 18.44 10.59
CA ALA A 31 -0.92 17.96 9.71
C ALA A 31 -2.13 18.90 9.68
N VAL A 32 -2.62 19.34 10.84
CA VAL A 32 -3.74 20.30 10.94
C VAL A 32 -3.40 21.61 10.24
N GLU A 33 -2.24 22.20 10.51
CA GLU A 33 -1.80 23.43 9.85
C GLU A 33 -1.72 23.30 8.32
N LEU A 34 -1.32 22.14 7.82
CA LEU A 34 -1.28 21.88 6.37
C LEU A 34 -2.67 21.80 5.76
N ILE A 35 -3.60 21.13 6.44
CA ILE A 35 -5.00 21.02 6.01
C ILE A 35 -5.64 22.42 5.97
N ASP A 36 -5.40 23.23 6.98
CA ASP A 36 -5.97 24.60 7.06
C ASP A 36 -5.39 25.54 6.02
N LYS A 37 -4.09 25.41 5.70
CA LYS A 37 -3.39 26.30 4.76
C LYS A 37 -3.55 25.89 3.28
N ARG A 38 -3.92 24.65 3.00
CA ARG A 38 -4.06 24.13 1.64
C ARG A 38 -5.49 23.72 1.38
N PRO A 39 -6.22 24.42 0.51
CA PRO A 39 -7.54 23.97 0.07
C PRO A 39 -7.39 22.57 -0.55
N SER A 40 -8.32 21.69 -0.24
CA SER A 40 -8.34 20.34 -0.78
C SER A 40 -8.43 20.39 -2.31
N SER A 41 -7.44 19.82 -2.99
CA SER A 41 -7.55 19.56 -4.43
C SER A 41 -8.49 18.38 -4.67
N PRO A 42 -9.23 18.34 -5.77
CA PRO A 42 -9.99 17.16 -6.15
C PRO A 42 -9.10 15.92 -6.17
N LEU A 43 -9.61 14.80 -5.65
CA LEU A 43 -8.89 13.53 -5.70
C LEU A 43 -8.70 13.10 -7.16
N VAL A 44 -7.47 12.80 -7.52
CA VAL A 44 -7.13 12.22 -8.83
C VAL A 44 -6.86 10.73 -8.64
N TYR A 45 -7.79 9.92 -9.11
CA TYR A 45 -7.65 8.47 -9.02
C TYR A 45 -6.74 7.92 -10.14
N ALA A 46 -6.03 6.84 -9.84
CA ALA A 46 -5.18 6.17 -10.82
C ALA A 46 -5.99 5.52 -11.96
N TYR A 47 -7.23 5.12 -11.68
CA TYR A 47 -8.15 4.48 -12.61
C TYR A 47 -9.60 4.90 -12.35
N HIS A 48 -10.52 4.57 -13.24
CA HIS A 48 -11.97 4.74 -13.08
C HIS A 48 -12.62 3.42 -12.65
N ASP A 49 -13.72 3.50 -11.88
CA ASP A 49 -14.44 2.30 -11.42
C ASP A 49 -15.00 1.47 -12.60
N THR A 50 -15.29 2.12 -13.70
CA THR A 50 -15.76 1.49 -14.96
C THR A 50 -14.66 0.80 -15.77
N ASP A 51 -13.40 0.96 -15.41
CA ASP A 51 -12.29 0.26 -16.07
C ASP A 51 -12.38 -1.25 -15.76
N SER A 52 -11.97 -2.09 -16.71
CA SER A 52 -11.80 -3.52 -16.43
C SER A 52 -10.72 -3.74 -15.37
N VAL A 53 -10.79 -4.84 -14.62
CA VAL A 53 -9.77 -5.17 -13.60
C VAL A 53 -8.37 -5.19 -14.19
N LYS A 54 -8.22 -5.72 -15.40
CA LYS A 54 -6.92 -5.70 -16.11
C LYS A 54 -6.42 -4.27 -16.30
N THR A 55 -7.27 -3.38 -16.81
CA THR A 55 -6.93 -1.97 -17.01
C THR A 55 -6.60 -1.26 -15.69
N LYS A 56 -7.34 -1.54 -14.61
CA LYS A 56 -7.04 -1.01 -13.27
C LYS A 56 -5.65 -1.41 -12.81
N ILE A 57 -5.30 -2.70 -12.91
CA ILE A 57 -3.97 -3.22 -12.56
C ILE A 57 -2.88 -2.51 -13.37
N GLU A 58 -3.03 -2.43 -14.70
CA GLU A 58 -2.07 -1.78 -15.59
C GLU A 58 -1.87 -0.30 -15.24
N LYS A 59 -2.96 0.43 -15.00
CA LYS A 59 -2.90 1.84 -14.59
C LYS A 59 -2.21 2.02 -13.23
N ILE A 60 -2.48 1.19 -12.24
CA ILE A 60 -1.77 1.25 -10.95
C ILE A 60 -0.29 0.99 -11.14
N CYS A 61 0.06 -0.09 -11.83
CA CYS A 61 1.46 -0.47 -12.03
C CYS A 61 2.27 0.58 -12.79
N THR A 62 1.68 1.17 -13.83
CA THR A 62 2.39 2.18 -14.65
C THR A 62 2.38 3.55 -14.03
N ARG A 63 1.26 4.03 -13.49
CA ARG A 63 1.11 5.40 -12.98
C ARG A 63 1.62 5.58 -11.56
N VAL A 64 1.44 4.58 -10.70
CA VAL A 64 1.81 4.66 -9.29
C VAL A 64 3.20 4.08 -9.06
N TYR A 65 3.48 2.90 -9.61
CA TYR A 65 4.77 2.24 -9.42
C TYR A 65 5.82 2.56 -10.48
N GLY A 66 5.43 3.10 -11.64
CA GLY A 66 6.37 3.44 -12.71
C GLY A 66 6.84 2.25 -13.54
N ALA A 67 6.10 1.14 -13.52
CA ALA A 67 6.41 -0.03 -14.35
C ALA A 67 6.28 0.32 -15.84
N LYS A 68 7.16 -0.28 -16.66
CA LYS A 68 7.10 -0.17 -18.12
C LYS A 68 5.94 -0.98 -18.71
N SER A 69 5.69 -2.16 -18.15
CA SER A 69 4.65 -3.09 -18.62
C SER A 69 4.23 -4.03 -17.50
N VAL A 70 3.08 -4.67 -17.72
CA VAL A 70 2.51 -5.69 -16.83
C VAL A 70 2.24 -6.94 -17.65
N THR A 71 2.69 -8.09 -17.16
CA THR A 71 2.41 -9.40 -17.74
C THR A 71 1.62 -10.25 -16.76
N TYR A 72 0.98 -11.29 -17.25
CA TYR A 72 0.06 -12.10 -16.46
C TYR A 72 0.38 -13.59 -16.64
N HIS A 73 0.42 -14.33 -15.53
CA HIS A 73 0.42 -15.78 -15.60
C HIS A 73 -0.91 -16.30 -16.12
N THR A 74 -0.91 -17.49 -16.71
CA THR A 74 -2.10 -18.12 -17.30
C THR A 74 -3.29 -18.18 -16.34
N ASP A 75 -3.05 -18.44 -15.06
CA ASP A 75 -4.13 -18.53 -14.07
C ASP A 75 -4.70 -17.17 -13.69
N ALA A 76 -3.86 -16.11 -13.67
CA ALA A 76 -4.32 -14.73 -13.53
C ALA A 76 -5.20 -14.31 -14.71
N GLU A 77 -4.81 -14.67 -15.94
CA GLU A 77 -5.65 -14.39 -17.13
C GLU A 77 -6.99 -15.12 -17.12
N LYS A 78 -7.01 -16.40 -16.69
CA LYS A 78 -8.25 -17.14 -16.51
C LYS A 78 -9.16 -16.47 -15.47
N MET A 79 -8.58 -15.98 -14.37
CA MET A 79 -9.36 -15.31 -13.34
C MET A 79 -9.92 -13.97 -13.84
N LEU A 80 -9.16 -13.17 -14.60
CA LEU A 80 -9.67 -11.95 -15.23
C LEU A 80 -10.92 -12.21 -16.09
N LYS A 81 -10.90 -13.27 -16.90
CA LYS A 81 -12.07 -13.67 -17.72
C LYS A 81 -13.27 -14.04 -16.85
N ARG A 82 -13.05 -14.72 -15.70
CA ARG A 82 -14.13 -15.06 -14.77
C ARG A 82 -14.72 -13.82 -14.10
N ILE A 83 -13.88 -12.89 -13.67
CA ILE A 83 -14.29 -11.63 -13.03
C ILE A 83 -15.22 -10.87 -13.97
N SER A 84 -14.84 -10.69 -15.22
CA SER A 84 -15.69 -10.04 -16.23
C SER A 84 -16.99 -10.81 -16.49
N ALA A 85 -16.94 -12.14 -16.53
CA ALA A 85 -18.15 -12.96 -16.69
C ALA A 85 -19.09 -12.87 -15.46
N TRP A 86 -18.57 -12.63 -14.27
CA TRP A 86 -19.34 -12.41 -13.05
C TRP A 86 -19.88 -10.98 -12.92
N GLY A 87 -19.43 -10.05 -13.78
CA GLY A 87 -19.87 -8.64 -13.76
C GLY A 87 -19.35 -7.85 -12.55
N ILE A 88 -18.21 -8.25 -11.98
CA ILE A 88 -17.62 -7.60 -10.80
C ILE A 88 -16.34 -6.80 -11.13
N ASP A 89 -16.20 -6.35 -12.38
CA ASP A 89 -15.11 -5.47 -12.79
C ASP A 89 -15.09 -4.13 -12.04
N SER A 90 -16.20 -3.70 -11.46
CA SER A 90 -16.28 -2.48 -10.65
C SER A 90 -15.51 -2.54 -9.34
N TYR A 91 -15.20 -3.73 -8.84
CA TYR A 91 -14.46 -3.88 -7.58
C TYR A 91 -13.11 -3.17 -7.63
N PRO A 92 -12.71 -2.48 -6.54
CA PRO A 92 -11.38 -1.87 -6.44
C PRO A 92 -10.29 -2.93 -6.43
N VAL A 93 -9.09 -2.52 -6.89
CA VAL A 93 -7.93 -3.40 -7.00
C VAL A 93 -6.88 -3.01 -5.96
N CYS A 94 -6.41 -4.01 -5.22
CA CYS A 94 -5.25 -3.93 -4.34
C CYS A 94 -4.08 -4.71 -4.98
N ILE A 95 -2.89 -4.11 -5.00
CA ILE A 95 -1.67 -4.77 -5.46
C ILE A 95 -0.93 -5.33 -4.27
N ALA A 96 -0.79 -6.64 -4.21
CA ALA A 96 0.00 -7.35 -3.19
C ALA A 96 1.37 -7.71 -3.78
N LYS A 97 2.41 -6.99 -3.35
CA LYS A 97 3.80 -7.15 -3.80
C LYS A 97 4.78 -6.87 -2.67
N THR A 98 6.07 -7.08 -2.91
CA THR A 98 7.11 -6.75 -1.93
C THR A 98 7.05 -5.29 -1.46
N GLN A 99 7.29 -5.07 -0.19
CA GLN A 99 7.38 -3.73 0.42
C GLN A 99 8.75 -3.04 0.20
N TYR A 100 9.76 -3.77 -0.23
CA TYR A 100 11.14 -3.27 -0.36
C TYR A 100 11.43 -2.56 -1.69
N SER A 101 10.55 -2.68 -2.67
CA SER A 101 10.73 -2.16 -4.03
C SER A 101 9.43 -1.63 -4.61
N PHE A 102 9.52 -0.69 -5.54
CA PHE A 102 8.38 -0.32 -6.41
C PHE A 102 8.09 -1.41 -7.46
N SER A 103 9.10 -2.25 -7.80
CA SER A 103 8.88 -3.45 -8.61
C SER A 103 8.30 -4.61 -7.78
N ASP A 104 8.03 -5.73 -8.43
CA ASP A 104 7.65 -7.01 -7.80
C ASP A 104 8.86 -7.86 -7.37
N ASP A 105 10.09 -7.41 -7.65
CA ASP A 105 11.33 -8.07 -7.27
C ASP A 105 11.91 -7.46 -5.97
N PRO A 106 11.94 -8.19 -4.85
CA PRO A 106 12.46 -7.68 -3.57
C PRO A 106 13.98 -7.40 -3.60
N LYS A 107 14.69 -7.86 -4.62
CA LYS A 107 16.14 -7.61 -4.77
C LYS A 107 16.43 -6.28 -5.44
N LYS A 108 15.48 -5.71 -6.17
CA LYS A 108 15.57 -4.39 -6.79
C LYS A 108 15.06 -3.33 -5.83
N LEU A 109 15.84 -3.00 -4.80
CA LEU A 109 15.42 -2.10 -3.74
C LEU A 109 15.02 -0.69 -4.22
N GLY A 110 14.07 -0.08 -3.51
CA GLY A 110 13.65 1.30 -3.73
C GLY A 110 12.85 1.52 -5.02
N VAL A 111 13.27 2.49 -5.82
CA VAL A 111 12.59 2.92 -7.06
C VAL A 111 13.43 2.53 -8.28
N PRO A 112 13.33 1.29 -8.76
CA PRO A 112 14.01 0.86 -9.98
C PRO A 112 13.39 1.51 -11.22
N GLU A 113 14.16 1.61 -12.30
CA GLU A 113 13.69 2.12 -13.58
C GLU A 113 13.46 0.99 -14.59
N ARG A 114 12.53 1.21 -15.53
CA ARG A 114 12.28 0.34 -16.70
C ARG A 114 12.01 -1.13 -16.36
N PHE A 115 11.37 -1.39 -15.22
CA PHE A 115 11.01 -2.75 -14.81
C PHE A 115 9.64 -3.16 -15.37
N GLU A 116 9.45 -4.46 -15.46
CA GLU A 116 8.16 -5.09 -15.75
C GLU A 116 7.61 -5.68 -14.46
N MET A 117 6.30 -5.76 -14.34
CA MET A 117 5.61 -6.40 -13.22
C MET A 117 4.83 -7.62 -13.71
N ILE A 118 4.84 -8.68 -12.90
CA ILE A 118 4.21 -9.95 -13.26
C ILE A 118 3.09 -10.26 -12.27
N VAL A 119 1.86 -10.28 -12.75
CA VAL A 119 0.71 -10.74 -11.97
C VAL A 119 0.69 -12.27 -11.97
N ARG A 120 0.96 -12.88 -10.84
CA ARG A 120 0.99 -14.33 -10.67
C ARG A 120 -0.40 -14.90 -10.42
N GLU A 121 -1.15 -14.25 -9.58
CA GLU A 121 -2.46 -14.70 -9.13
C GLU A 121 -3.40 -13.50 -8.95
N ILE A 122 -4.69 -13.72 -9.16
CA ILE A 122 -5.74 -12.76 -8.82
C ILE A 122 -6.72 -13.43 -7.88
N ILE A 123 -7.01 -12.76 -6.76
CA ILE A 123 -7.87 -13.25 -5.70
C ILE A 123 -9.06 -12.32 -5.58
N VAL A 124 -10.26 -12.89 -5.56
CA VAL A 124 -11.49 -12.14 -5.31
C VAL A 124 -11.88 -12.29 -3.84
N ASN A 125 -11.82 -11.19 -3.11
CA ASN A 125 -12.33 -11.09 -1.74
C ASN A 125 -13.77 -10.57 -1.80
N ASN A 126 -14.70 -11.47 -2.08
CA ASN A 126 -16.08 -11.10 -2.36
C ASN A 126 -16.78 -10.43 -1.16
N GLY A 127 -16.48 -10.87 0.06
CA GLY A 127 -17.03 -10.24 1.27
C GLY A 127 -16.55 -8.81 1.54
N ALA A 128 -15.40 -8.43 0.96
CA ALA A 128 -14.84 -7.08 1.02
C ALA A 128 -15.05 -6.30 -0.30
N GLU A 129 -15.70 -6.93 -1.29
CA GLU A 129 -15.87 -6.38 -2.63
C GLU A 129 -14.58 -5.83 -3.24
N MET A 130 -13.48 -6.60 -3.09
CA MET A 130 -12.13 -6.18 -3.47
C MET A 130 -11.41 -7.29 -4.25
N ILE A 131 -10.61 -6.89 -5.22
CA ILE A 131 -9.74 -7.78 -5.98
C ILE A 131 -8.29 -7.54 -5.59
N VAL A 132 -7.56 -8.63 -5.32
CA VAL A 132 -6.14 -8.58 -4.99
C VAL A 132 -5.34 -9.18 -6.13
N ALA A 133 -4.47 -8.38 -6.75
CA ALA A 133 -3.48 -8.84 -7.71
C ALA A 133 -2.16 -9.14 -6.99
N VAL A 134 -1.78 -10.42 -6.94
CA VAL A 134 -0.55 -10.88 -6.28
C VAL A 134 0.61 -10.86 -7.27
N MET A 135 1.67 -10.14 -6.91
CA MET A 135 2.87 -9.97 -7.71
C MET A 135 4.10 -10.38 -6.89
N GLY A 136 4.97 -11.20 -7.50
CA GLY A 136 6.12 -11.74 -6.78
C GLY A 136 5.75 -12.75 -5.69
N ASP A 137 6.69 -13.06 -4.81
CA ASP A 137 6.49 -13.94 -3.66
C ASP A 137 6.02 -13.10 -2.47
N MET A 138 4.70 -13.02 -2.27
CA MET A 138 4.10 -12.25 -1.21
C MET A 138 3.35 -13.16 -0.22
N MET A 139 3.78 -13.13 1.02
CA MET A 139 3.02 -13.75 2.12
C MET A 139 1.87 -12.82 2.51
N ARG A 140 0.64 -13.31 2.40
CA ARG A 140 -0.55 -12.58 2.86
C ARG A 140 -0.71 -12.73 4.36
N MET A 141 -1.10 -11.65 5.04
CA MET A 141 -1.28 -11.60 6.50
C MET A 141 -0.05 -12.15 7.25
N PRO A 142 1.15 -11.59 7.02
CA PRO A 142 2.34 -12.06 7.72
C PRO A 142 2.21 -11.75 9.22
N GLY A 143 2.69 -12.68 10.04
CA GLY A 143 2.99 -12.40 11.43
C GLY A 143 1.80 -12.22 12.38
N LEU A 144 0.68 -12.93 12.14
CA LEU A 144 -0.32 -13.13 13.20
C LEU A 144 0.06 -14.35 14.04
N PRO A 145 0.78 -14.20 15.17
CA PRO A 145 1.12 -15.30 16.04
C PRO A 145 -0.13 -15.83 16.74
N LYS A 146 -0.11 -17.11 17.17
CA LYS A 146 -1.20 -17.71 17.95
C LYS A 146 -1.45 -16.94 19.27
N GLU A 147 -0.38 -16.38 19.84
CA GLU A 147 -0.44 -15.48 20.99
C GLU A 147 -0.18 -14.06 20.51
N PRO A 148 -1.21 -13.19 20.49
CA PRO A 148 -1.05 -11.80 20.07
C PRO A 148 -0.04 -11.06 20.93
N GLN A 149 0.83 -10.25 20.32
CA GLN A 149 1.78 -9.40 21.04
C GLN A 149 1.10 -8.46 22.05
N ALA A 150 -0.14 -8.06 21.77
CA ALA A 150 -0.95 -7.24 22.66
C ALA A 150 -1.13 -7.80 24.08
N LEU A 151 -1.00 -9.12 24.26
CA LEU A 151 -1.04 -9.77 25.58
C LEU A 151 0.21 -9.51 26.43
N ARG A 152 1.29 -9.04 25.82
CA ARG A 152 2.60 -8.80 26.46
C ARG A 152 2.92 -7.31 26.57
N ILE A 153 2.18 -6.45 25.85
CA ILE A 153 2.38 -5.01 25.88
C ILE A 153 1.74 -4.46 27.15
N ASP A 154 2.52 -3.77 27.97
CA ASP A 154 2.05 -3.13 29.21
C ASP A 154 2.74 -1.78 29.42
N LEU A 155 2.20 -1.00 30.35
CA LEU A 155 2.80 0.27 30.75
C LEU A 155 3.53 0.10 32.09
N VAL A 156 4.85 0.01 32.04
CA VAL A 156 5.71 -0.18 33.22
C VAL A 156 6.45 1.12 33.55
N ASN A 157 6.20 1.72 34.69
CA ASN A 157 6.82 2.99 35.12
C ASN A 157 6.68 4.13 34.09
N GLY A 158 5.56 4.18 33.35
CA GLY A 158 5.31 5.19 32.31
C GLY A 158 5.96 4.89 30.95
N TYR A 159 6.63 3.76 30.80
CA TYR A 159 7.20 3.31 29.53
C TYR A 159 6.45 2.11 28.98
N ILE A 160 6.32 2.05 27.66
CA ILE A 160 5.70 0.90 26.99
C ILE A 160 6.72 -0.26 26.98
N ASP A 161 6.38 -1.37 27.62
CA ASP A 161 7.13 -2.62 27.64
C ASP A 161 6.47 -3.68 26.74
N GLY A 162 7.24 -4.68 26.30
CA GLY A 162 6.72 -5.80 25.50
C GLY A 162 6.55 -5.53 24.02
N LEU A 163 7.19 -4.50 23.45
CA LEU A 163 7.10 -4.17 22.01
C LEU A 163 8.03 -5.05 21.14
N ALA A 164 8.97 -5.77 21.70
CA ALA A 164 9.95 -6.62 20.98
C ALA A 164 9.87 -8.08 21.42
#